data_82e195d5ab37edea567c3d59fbaa46af
#
_entry.id   82e195d5ab37edea567c3d59fbaa46af
#
_cell.length_a   1.000
_cell.length_b   1.000
_cell.length_c   1.000
_cell.angle_alpha   90.00
_cell.angle_beta   90.00
_cell.angle_gamma   90.00
#
_symmetry.space_group_name_H-M   'P 1'
#
loop_
_entity.id
_entity.type
_entity.pdbx_description
1 polymer ?
#
loop_
_entity_poly.entity_id
_entity_poly.type
_entity_poly.pdbx_seq_one_letter_code
_entity_poly.pdbx_strand_id
1 'polypeptide(L)'
;MKKILSLVLVACTTLCGCYINRDVDETIETDRYTLHLVSHNMFDHYEFDELADTLLYTSTVPGLARFLGMVISNDTTMFVVDEAKQDFLPSYSAYIADRNPSQPDDYTPLLRAMMDRGILRADTIYKPLQLLILYDSARYARHMSGVDVDSSVLFHVEMKDGEPDPDRSFLCAISAVNQLRDTYRMPVSLGPGVPADLPTEVRWMNEDWPTDSLWLDSMGFRIVPDPQGRRMRIVEFNRCKGKL
;
A
#
# COMPACT_ATOMS: atom_id res chain seq x y z
N MET A 1 16.55 28.59 -39.83
CA MET A 1 17.07 28.08 -38.54
C MET A 1 16.55 28.85 -37.32
N LYS A 2 16.62 30.17 -37.23
CA LYS A 2 16.17 30.93 -36.05
C LYS A 2 14.68 30.70 -35.70
N LYS A 3 13.78 30.58 -36.68
CA LYS A 3 12.33 30.34 -36.45
C LYS A 3 12.02 28.95 -35.91
N ILE A 4 12.79 27.93 -36.30
CA ILE A 4 12.61 26.54 -35.78
C ILE A 4 13.11 26.45 -34.33
N LEU A 5 14.25 27.09 -34.04
CA LEU A 5 14.77 27.14 -32.67
C LEU A 5 13.82 27.84 -31.70
N SER A 6 13.17 28.93 -32.16
CA SER A 6 12.16 29.65 -31.36
C SER A 6 10.91 28.81 -31.10
N LEU A 7 10.48 27.96 -32.10
CA LEU A 7 9.32 27.09 -31.96
C LEU A 7 9.60 25.92 -30.99
N VAL A 8 10.81 25.35 -31.07
CA VAL A 8 11.23 24.28 -30.14
C VAL A 8 11.34 24.84 -28.71
N LEU A 9 11.88 26.04 -28.53
CA LEU A 9 11.99 26.66 -27.21
C LEU A 9 10.59 26.93 -26.59
N VAL A 10 9.64 27.43 -27.40
CA VAL A 10 8.25 27.66 -26.95
C VAL A 10 7.55 26.33 -26.66
N ALA A 11 7.77 25.28 -27.48
CA ALA A 11 7.21 23.96 -27.21
C ALA A 11 7.79 23.32 -25.93
N CYS A 12 9.10 23.47 -25.68
CA CYS A 12 9.71 23.03 -24.43
C CYS A 12 9.19 23.78 -23.21
N THR A 13 9.00 25.10 -23.31
CA THR A 13 8.47 25.88 -22.18
C THR A 13 6.99 25.61 -21.93
N THR A 14 6.19 25.33 -22.96
CA THR A 14 4.79 24.93 -22.78
C THR A 14 4.66 23.49 -22.25
N LEU A 15 5.53 22.57 -22.65
CA LEU A 15 5.55 21.23 -22.09
C LEU A 15 6.08 21.19 -20.64
N CYS A 16 7.10 21.99 -20.31
CA CYS A 16 7.55 22.16 -18.93
C CYS A 16 6.50 22.86 -18.06
N GLY A 17 5.73 23.82 -18.62
CA GLY A 17 4.69 24.55 -17.91
C GLY A 17 3.48 23.67 -17.49
N CYS A 18 3.28 22.52 -18.10
CA CYS A 18 2.21 21.58 -17.71
C CYS A 18 2.52 20.80 -16.41
N TYR A 19 3.75 20.87 -15.92
CA TYR A 19 4.23 20.15 -14.72
C TYR A 19 4.64 21.06 -13.56
N ILE A 20 4.37 22.36 -13.65
CA ILE A 20 4.55 23.23 -12.50
C ILE A 20 3.41 22.91 -11.53
N ASN A 21 3.72 22.07 -10.54
CA ASN A 21 2.86 21.95 -9.36
C ASN A 21 2.57 23.37 -8.85
N ARG A 22 1.30 23.72 -8.71
CA ARG A 22 0.96 24.89 -7.90
C ARG A 22 1.59 24.67 -6.54
N ASP A 23 2.29 25.67 -6.03
CA ASP A 23 2.78 25.63 -4.66
C ASP A 23 1.58 25.38 -3.75
N VAL A 24 1.47 24.15 -3.26
CA VAL A 24 0.42 23.74 -2.34
C VAL A 24 1.06 23.70 -0.96
N ASP A 25 0.44 24.40 -0.06
CA ASP A 25 0.75 24.43 1.36
C ASP A 25 -0.61 24.37 2.08
N GLU A 26 -1.07 23.18 2.36
CA GLU A 26 -2.39 22.92 2.92
C GLU A 26 -2.25 22.25 4.28
N THR A 27 -2.88 22.82 5.29
CA THR A 27 -2.90 22.24 6.64
C THR A 27 -4.30 21.74 6.98
N ILE A 28 -4.40 20.49 7.41
CA ILE A 28 -5.62 19.85 7.88
C ILE A 28 -5.45 19.49 9.36
N GLU A 29 -6.31 20.06 10.18
CA GLU A 29 -6.33 19.79 11.62
C GLU A 29 -7.53 18.94 12.01
N THR A 30 -7.30 18.00 12.91
CA THR A 30 -8.28 17.21 13.65
C THR A 30 -7.98 17.31 15.14
N ASP A 31 -8.82 16.74 15.98
CA ASP A 31 -8.57 16.73 17.45
C ASP A 31 -7.23 16.06 17.80
N ARG A 32 -6.81 15.05 17.03
CA ARG A 32 -5.60 14.27 17.30
C ARG A 32 -4.45 14.60 16.34
N TYR A 33 -4.72 14.77 15.04
CA TYR A 33 -3.69 14.89 14.01
C TYR A 33 -3.64 16.26 13.39
N THR A 34 -2.44 16.68 13.04
CA THR A 34 -2.21 17.79 12.10
C THR A 34 -1.53 17.21 10.88
N LEU A 35 -2.17 17.31 9.70
CA LEU A 35 -1.57 16.97 8.41
C LEU A 35 -1.19 18.26 7.69
N HIS A 36 0.08 18.36 7.33
CA HIS A 36 0.60 19.42 6.49
C HIS A 36 1.03 18.83 5.15
N LEU A 37 0.38 19.26 4.05
CA LEU A 37 0.67 18.83 2.68
C LEU A 37 1.43 19.93 1.96
N VAL A 38 2.63 19.64 1.50
CA VAL A 38 3.46 20.53 0.71
C VAL A 38 3.69 19.91 -0.66
N SER A 39 3.57 20.72 -1.72
CA SER A 39 3.85 20.25 -3.08
C SER A 39 5.30 19.75 -3.18
N HIS A 40 5.47 18.61 -3.81
CA HIS A 40 6.75 17.98 -4.01
C HIS A 40 7.15 18.03 -5.49
N ASN A 41 8.44 18.18 -5.75
CA ASN A 41 8.93 18.23 -7.13
C ASN A 41 8.92 16.81 -7.72
N MET A 42 8.49 16.65 -8.97
CA MET A 42 8.31 15.33 -9.59
C MET A 42 9.63 14.49 -9.73
N PHE A 43 10.77 15.10 -9.44
CA PHE A 43 12.08 14.45 -9.46
C PHE A 43 12.55 13.98 -8.08
N ASP A 44 11.81 14.28 -7.04
CA ASP A 44 12.13 13.86 -5.70
C ASP A 44 11.64 12.42 -5.49
N HIS A 45 12.46 11.59 -4.85
CA HIS A 45 12.11 10.22 -4.55
C HIS A 45 11.02 10.14 -3.48
N TYR A 46 10.23 9.08 -3.52
CA TYR A 46 9.30 8.76 -2.43
C TYR A 46 10.13 8.41 -1.17
N GLU A 47 9.95 9.19 -0.13
CA GLU A 47 10.60 8.97 1.15
C GLU A 47 9.54 8.65 2.21
N PHE A 48 9.87 7.70 3.05
CA PHE A 48 9.16 7.40 4.28
C PHE A 48 10.14 7.58 5.42
N ASP A 49 9.85 8.53 6.30
CA ASP A 49 10.67 8.79 7.48
C ASP A 49 9.75 8.95 8.69
N GLU A 50 10.11 8.32 9.79
CA GLU A 50 9.43 8.42 11.07
C GLU A 50 10.30 9.23 12.03
N LEU A 51 10.03 10.50 12.11
CA LEU A 51 10.63 11.37 13.11
C LEU A 51 9.79 11.28 14.39
N ALA A 52 10.42 11.41 15.56
CA ALA A 52 9.73 11.38 16.83
C ALA A 52 8.49 12.30 16.76
N ASP A 53 7.31 11.75 16.96
CA ASP A 53 6.00 12.40 16.92
C ASP A 53 5.53 12.93 15.55
N THR A 54 6.26 12.67 14.47
CA THR A 54 5.88 13.10 13.12
C THR A 54 6.21 12.04 12.09
N LEU A 55 5.19 11.63 11.34
CA LEU A 55 5.33 10.75 10.19
C LEU A 55 5.51 11.62 8.94
N LEU A 56 6.59 11.39 8.20
CA LEU A 56 6.79 11.97 6.86
C LEU A 56 6.50 10.91 5.79
N TYR A 57 5.63 11.23 4.86
CA TYR A 57 5.29 10.36 3.75
C TYR A 57 5.14 11.14 2.46
N THR A 58 5.88 10.78 1.43
CA THR A 58 5.79 11.44 0.11
C THR A 58 5.02 10.56 -0.86
N SER A 59 3.90 11.08 -1.36
CA SER A 59 3.03 10.36 -2.29
C SER A 59 2.02 11.29 -2.97
N THR A 60 1.22 10.74 -3.87
CA THR A 60 -0.03 11.39 -4.30
C THR A 60 -1.05 11.44 -3.17
N VAL A 61 -2.03 12.33 -3.23
CA VAL A 61 -3.10 12.39 -2.20
C VAL A 61 -3.85 11.07 -2.04
N PRO A 62 -4.28 10.38 -3.10
CA PRO A 62 -4.88 9.05 -2.96
C PRO A 62 -3.90 8.00 -2.41
N GLY A 63 -2.62 8.06 -2.78
CA GLY A 63 -1.58 7.18 -2.26
C GLY A 63 -1.38 7.34 -0.74
N LEU A 64 -1.32 8.60 -0.27
CA LEU A 64 -1.31 8.91 1.16
C LEU A 64 -2.56 8.35 1.85
N ALA A 65 -3.75 8.59 1.28
CA ALA A 65 -4.99 8.09 1.86
C ALA A 65 -5.04 6.56 1.94
N ARG A 66 -4.50 5.87 0.92
CA ARG A 66 -4.33 4.41 0.96
C ARG A 66 -3.41 3.97 2.10
N PHE A 67 -2.25 4.61 2.24
CA PHE A 67 -1.31 4.32 3.33
C PHE A 67 -2.00 4.47 4.70
N LEU A 68 -2.65 5.60 4.96
CA LEU A 68 -3.40 5.83 6.20
C LEU A 68 -4.52 4.81 6.40
N GLY A 69 -5.20 4.44 5.31
CA GLY A 69 -6.23 3.41 5.30
C GLY A 69 -5.69 2.02 5.64
N MET A 70 -4.48 1.67 5.18
CA MET A 70 -3.85 0.38 5.48
C MET A 70 -3.58 0.23 6.98
N VAL A 71 -3.17 1.29 7.68
CA VAL A 71 -2.93 1.27 9.14
C VAL A 71 -4.22 0.95 9.91
N ILE A 72 -5.38 1.43 9.43
CA ILE A 72 -6.68 1.19 10.05
C ILE A 72 -7.44 0.02 9.41
N SER A 73 -6.83 -0.68 8.45
CA SER A 73 -7.47 -1.80 7.77
C SER A 73 -7.73 -2.95 8.73
N ASN A 74 -8.79 -3.71 8.43
CA ASN A 74 -9.15 -4.91 9.16
C ASN A 74 -9.49 -6.04 8.17
N ASP A 75 -9.81 -7.23 8.70
CA ASP A 75 -10.11 -8.41 7.91
C ASP A 75 -11.27 -8.25 6.91
N THR A 76 -12.08 -7.21 7.06
CA THR A 76 -13.29 -6.98 6.26
C THR A 76 -13.23 -5.73 5.39
N THR A 77 -12.16 -4.93 5.51
CA THR A 77 -11.99 -3.68 4.76
C THR A 77 -10.61 -3.66 4.08
N MET A 78 -10.60 -3.27 2.83
CA MET A 78 -9.40 -3.11 2.01
C MET A 78 -9.41 -1.71 1.38
N PHE A 79 -8.27 -1.04 1.38
CA PHE A 79 -8.09 0.28 0.80
C PHE A 79 -7.25 0.18 -0.46
N VAL A 80 -7.73 0.76 -1.55
CA VAL A 80 -7.07 0.70 -2.86
C VAL A 80 -7.02 2.07 -3.52
N VAL A 81 -6.10 2.21 -4.45
CA VAL A 81 -6.03 3.34 -5.39
C VAL A 81 -5.94 2.80 -6.80
N ASP A 82 -6.43 3.52 -7.78
CA ASP A 82 -6.24 3.17 -9.18
C ASP A 82 -4.87 3.67 -9.64
N GLU A 83 -3.88 2.79 -9.69
CA GLU A 83 -2.50 3.13 -10.03
C GLU A 83 -2.39 3.77 -11.41
N ALA A 84 -3.14 3.29 -12.39
CA ALA A 84 -3.15 3.88 -13.74
C ALA A 84 -3.61 5.35 -13.74
N LYS A 85 -4.33 5.78 -12.71
CA LYS A 85 -4.72 7.18 -12.51
C LYS A 85 -3.71 7.97 -11.67
N GLN A 86 -2.74 7.29 -11.02
CA GLN A 86 -1.74 7.95 -10.16
C GLN A 86 -0.57 8.53 -10.96
N ASP A 87 -0.17 7.92 -12.08
CA ASP A 87 1.02 8.27 -12.85
C ASP A 87 1.08 9.73 -13.31
N PHE A 88 -0.06 10.40 -13.34
CA PHE A 88 -0.20 11.80 -13.75
C PHE A 88 -0.62 12.74 -12.63
N LEU A 89 -0.64 12.25 -11.39
CA LEU A 89 -0.97 13.08 -10.24
C LEU A 89 0.28 13.69 -9.62
N PRO A 90 0.20 14.94 -9.14
CA PRO A 90 1.30 15.54 -8.41
C PRO A 90 1.53 14.80 -7.08
N SER A 91 2.81 14.70 -6.71
CA SER A 91 3.22 14.20 -5.41
C SER A 91 3.30 15.31 -4.38
N TYR A 92 3.09 14.94 -3.13
CA TYR A 92 3.12 15.83 -1.97
C TYR A 92 3.95 15.20 -0.86
N SER A 93 4.70 16.02 -0.15
CA SER A 93 5.24 15.63 1.15
C SER A 93 4.17 15.86 2.21
N ALA A 94 3.80 14.81 2.91
CA ALA A 94 2.80 14.82 3.97
C ALA A 94 3.50 14.70 5.32
N TYR A 95 3.39 15.71 6.15
CA TYR A 95 3.87 15.71 7.53
C TYR A 95 2.66 15.49 8.44
N ILE A 96 2.63 14.37 9.14
CA ILE A 96 1.54 14.00 10.04
C ILE A 96 2.06 14.02 11.46
N ALA A 97 1.67 15.03 12.24
CA ALA A 97 1.97 15.12 13.64
C ALA A 97 0.81 14.53 14.47
N ASP A 98 1.13 13.59 15.37
CA ASP A 98 0.19 13.02 16.33
C ASP A 98 0.31 13.74 17.69
N ARG A 99 -0.79 14.31 18.16
CA ARG A 99 -0.86 14.98 19.48
C ARG A 99 -1.01 14.01 20.65
N ASN A 100 -1.23 12.72 20.35
CA ASN A 100 -1.39 11.68 21.36
C ASN A 100 -0.78 10.34 20.93
N PRO A 101 0.56 10.28 20.78
CA PRO A 101 1.26 9.12 20.21
C PRO A 101 1.19 7.87 21.11
N SER A 102 0.71 7.99 22.35
CA SER A 102 0.52 6.84 23.24
C SER A 102 -0.71 5.98 22.93
N GLN A 103 -1.60 6.45 22.06
CA GLN A 103 -2.78 5.70 21.64
C GLN A 103 -2.51 4.97 20.32
N PRO A 104 -3.13 3.80 20.09
CA PRO A 104 -3.07 3.13 18.80
C PRO A 104 -3.48 4.06 17.65
N ASP A 105 -2.81 3.95 16.52
CA ASP A 105 -3.07 4.79 15.35
C ASP A 105 -4.49 4.57 14.83
N ASP A 106 -5.22 5.69 14.68
CA ASP A 106 -6.52 5.74 14.02
C ASP A 106 -6.60 6.99 13.13
N TYR A 107 -6.26 6.83 11.88
CA TYR A 107 -6.30 7.91 10.89
C TYR A 107 -7.68 8.17 10.30
N THR A 108 -8.74 7.52 10.79
CA THR A 108 -10.12 7.74 10.33
C THR A 108 -10.55 9.20 10.39
N PRO A 109 -10.28 9.97 11.47
CA PRO A 109 -10.62 11.39 11.53
C PRO A 109 -9.91 12.22 10.44
N LEU A 110 -8.65 11.89 10.15
CA LEU A 110 -7.86 12.59 9.14
C LEU A 110 -8.39 12.33 7.73
N LEU A 111 -8.65 11.06 7.39
CA LEU A 111 -9.26 10.69 6.10
C LEU A 111 -10.63 11.36 5.91
N ARG A 112 -11.45 11.43 6.98
CA ARG A 112 -12.73 12.13 6.94
C ARG A 112 -12.56 13.62 6.68
N ALA A 113 -11.63 14.27 7.38
CA ALA A 113 -11.34 15.70 7.19
C ALA A 113 -10.86 16.00 5.76
N MET A 114 -10.03 15.13 5.15
CA MET A 114 -9.63 15.26 3.74
C MET A 114 -10.82 15.13 2.79
N MET A 115 -11.76 14.24 3.07
CA MET A 115 -12.99 14.10 2.27
C MET A 115 -13.92 15.30 2.44
N ASP A 116 -14.13 15.78 3.66
CA ASP A 116 -15.00 16.93 3.96
C ASP A 116 -14.48 18.21 3.30
N ARG A 117 -13.17 18.36 3.19
CA ARG A 117 -12.54 19.47 2.44
C ARG A 117 -12.60 19.28 0.93
N GLY A 118 -13.02 18.13 0.45
CA GLY A 118 -13.08 17.77 -0.97
C GLY A 118 -11.71 17.65 -1.62
N ILE A 119 -10.69 17.30 -0.87
CA ILE A 119 -9.34 16.98 -1.35
C ILE A 119 -9.30 15.53 -1.83
N LEU A 120 -10.00 14.66 -1.12
CA LEU A 120 -10.10 13.23 -1.34
C LEU A 120 -11.55 12.82 -1.58
N ARG A 121 -11.76 11.84 -2.45
CA ARG A 121 -13.03 11.15 -2.62
C ARG A 121 -12.81 9.66 -2.37
N ALA A 122 -13.77 9.02 -1.73
CA ALA A 122 -13.79 7.59 -1.52
C ALA A 122 -15.03 6.96 -2.18
N ASP A 123 -14.81 6.01 -3.05
CA ASP A 123 -15.86 5.16 -3.60
C ASP A 123 -15.82 3.80 -2.89
N THR A 124 -16.99 3.26 -2.55
CA THR A 124 -17.07 1.98 -1.81
C THR A 124 -17.80 0.94 -2.63
N ILE A 125 -17.16 -0.22 -2.79
CA ILE A 125 -17.77 -1.39 -3.41
C ILE A 125 -17.61 -2.61 -2.49
N TYR A 126 -18.44 -3.63 -2.69
CA TYR A 126 -18.37 -4.87 -1.93
C TYR A 126 -18.12 -6.04 -2.88
N LYS A 127 -17.07 -6.83 -2.62
CA LYS A 127 -16.75 -8.04 -3.37
C LYS A 127 -16.85 -9.28 -2.48
N PRO A 128 -17.14 -10.46 -3.02
CA PRO A 128 -17.09 -11.71 -2.25
C PRO A 128 -15.71 -11.87 -1.60
N LEU A 129 -15.69 -12.18 -0.30
CA LEU A 129 -14.45 -12.42 0.43
C LEU A 129 -13.89 -13.78 0.02
N GLN A 130 -12.57 -13.84 -0.10
CA GLN A 130 -11.78 -15.05 -0.25
C GLN A 130 -10.92 -15.27 0.99
N LEU A 131 -10.55 -16.52 1.25
CA LEU A 131 -9.74 -16.87 2.40
C LEU A 131 -8.45 -17.57 1.96
N LEU A 132 -7.31 -17.10 2.45
CA LEU A 132 -6.05 -17.83 2.37
C LEU A 132 -6.08 -18.90 3.47
N ILE A 133 -6.15 -20.15 3.09
CA ILE A 133 -6.16 -21.28 4.02
C ILE A 133 -4.88 -22.11 3.89
N LEU A 134 -4.41 -22.67 5.00
CA LEU A 134 -3.39 -23.70 5.02
C LEU A 134 -4.11 -25.06 4.96
N TYR A 135 -4.24 -25.63 3.75
CA TYR A 135 -4.98 -26.87 3.54
C TYR A 135 -4.14 -28.12 3.71
N ASP A 136 -2.80 -28.02 3.59
CA ASP A 136 -1.83 -29.13 3.74
C ASP A 136 -0.66 -28.71 4.65
N SER A 137 -0.87 -28.85 5.95
CA SER A 137 0.14 -28.53 6.97
C SER A 137 1.40 -29.42 6.87
N ALA A 138 1.27 -30.66 6.37
CA ALA A 138 2.42 -31.54 6.19
C ALA A 138 3.29 -31.10 5.02
N ARG A 139 2.69 -30.57 3.95
CA ARG A 139 3.40 -29.97 2.84
C ARG A 139 4.12 -28.70 3.29
N TYR A 140 3.44 -27.84 4.04
CA TYR A 140 4.01 -26.64 4.64
C TYR A 140 5.23 -26.98 5.52
N ALA A 141 5.10 -27.95 6.43
CA ALA A 141 6.19 -28.36 7.30
C ALA A 141 7.42 -28.89 6.52
N ARG A 142 7.20 -29.62 5.42
CA ARG A 142 8.30 -30.06 4.54
C ARG A 142 8.95 -28.88 3.82
N HIS A 143 8.15 -27.93 3.35
CA HIS A 143 8.65 -26.75 2.65
C HIS A 143 9.51 -25.86 3.56
N MET A 144 9.09 -25.72 4.83
CA MET A 144 9.79 -24.95 5.85
C MET A 144 10.89 -25.74 6.59
N SER A 145 11.12 -27.00 6.22
CA SER A 145 12.14 -27.84 6.88
C SER A 145 13.55 -27.28 6.67
N GLY A 146 14.26 -27.02 7.77
CA GLY A 146 15.61 -26.44 7.75
C GLY A 146 15.66 -24.92 7.56
N VAL A 147 14.50 -24.28 7.54
CA VAL A 147 14.42 -22.79 7.51
C VAL A 147 14.27 -22.31 8.95
N ASP A 148 15.24 -21.50 9.38
CA ASP A 148 15.18 -20.80 10.67
C ASP A 148 14.69 -19.38 10.43
N VAL A 149 13.42 -19.15 10.68
CA VAL A 149 12.79 -17.82 10.51
C VAL A 149 12.46 -17.26 11.88
N ASP A 150 13.04 -16.14 12.21
CA ASP A 150 12.62 -15.36 13.37
C ASP A 150 11.21 -14.80 13.13
N SER A 151 10.20 -15.40 13.76
CA SER A 151 8.80 -15.02 13.64
C SER A 151 8.50 -13.61 14.19
N SER A 152 9.44 -12.99 14.91
CA SER A 152 9.32 -11.59 15.36
C SER A 152 9.60 -10.57 14.26
N VAL A 153 10.15 -11.00 13.12
CA VAL A 153 10.52 -10.15 12.00
C VAL A 153 9.45 -10.24 10.91
N LEU A 154 8.86 -9.10 10.53
CA LEU A 154 7.85 -9.02 9.48
C LEU A 154 8.37 -9.44 8.10
N PHE A 155 9.66 -9.31 7.89
CA PHE A 155 10.37 -9.70 6.68
C PHE A 155 11.69 -10.36 7.06
N HIS A 156 11.93 -11.55 6.57
CA HIS A 156 13.17 -12.30 6.80
C HIS A 156 13.76 -12.73 5.46
N VAL A 157 15.06 -12.52 5.31
CA VAL A 157 15.84 -13.03 4.17
C VAL A 157 16.72 -14.16 4.70
N GLU A 158 16.62 -15.35 4.09
CA GLU A 158 17.52 -16.46 4.43
C GLU A 158 18.97 -16.07 4.10
N MET A 159 19.89 -16.40 5.00
CA MET A 159 21.31 -16.14 4.79
C MET A 159 21.94 -17.42 4.22
N LYS A 160 22.61 -17.27 3.08
CA LYS A 160 23.37 -18.35 2.45
C LYS A 160 24.84 -17.95 2.38
N ASP A 161 25.71 -18.75 2.99
CA ASP A 161 27.14 -18.49 3.04
C ASP A 161 27.52 -17.11 3.63
N GLY A 162 26.67 -16.55 4.50
CA GLY A 162 26.84 -15.24 5.12
C GLY A 162 26.31 -14.05 4.33
N GLU A 163 25.74 -14.30 3.16
CA GLU A 163 25.08 -13.28 2.32
C GLU A 163 23.57 -13.53 2.26
N PRO A 164 22.73 -12.49 2.12
CA PRO A 164 21.30 -12.67 1.91
C PRO A 164 21.02 -13.49 0.65
N ASP A 165 20.22 -14.55 0.79
CA ASP A 165 19.73 -15.28 -0.38
C ASP A 165 18.55 -14.51 -1.00
N PRO A 166 18.73 -13.84 -2.15
CA PRO A 166 17.68 -13.03 -2.76
C PRO A 166 16.49 -13.88 -3.25
N ASP A 167 16.70 -15.20 -3.39
CA ASP A 167 15.69 -16.12 -3.90
C ASP A 167 14.78 -16.66 -2.80
N ARG A 168 15.09 -16.43 -1.52
CA ARG A 168 14.31 -16.90 -0.38
C ARG A 168 14.04 -15.80 0.63
N SER A 169 12.88 -15.21 0.50
CA SER A 169 12.36 -14.20 1.42
C SER A 169 11.08 -14.69 2.08
N PHE A 170 10.90 -14.35 3.35
CA PHE A 170 9.74 -14.77 4.12
C PHE A 170 9.00 -13.56 4.66
N LEU A 171 7.67 -13.62 4.63
CA LEU A 171 6.77 -12.67 5.26
C LEU A 171 5.87 -13.42 6.22
N CYS A 172 5.32 -12.74 7.21
CA CYS A 172 4.21 -13.32 7.96
C CYS A 172 2.96 -13.44 7.07
N ALA A 173 2.09 -14.39 7.37
CA ALA A 173 0.91 -14.69 6.54
C ALA A 173 -0.01 -13.48 6.33
N ILE A 174 -0.11 -12.59 7.33
CA ILE A 174 -0.89 -11.35 7.17
C ILE A 174 -0.25 -10.39 6.15
N SER A 175 1.07 -10.31 6.10
CA SER A 175 1.79 -9.51 5.11
C SER A 175 1.64 -10.11 3.71
N ALA A 176 1.66 -11.44 3.58
CA ALA A 176 1.36 -12.12 2.33
C ALA A 176 -0.07 -11.82 1.84
N VAL A 177 -1.06 -11.81 2.74
CA VAL A 177 -2.43 -11.38 2.42
C VAL A 177 -2.47 -9.93 1.94
N ASN A 178 -1.77 -9.02 2.61
CA ASN A 178 -1.71 -7.62 2.19
C ASN A 178 -1.07 -7.47 0.81
N GLN A 179 -0.01 -8.23 0.52
CA GLN A 179 0.61 -8.24 -0.80
C GLN A 179 -0.34 -8.77 -1.89
N LEU A 180 -1.12 -9.84 -1.61
CA LEU A 180 -2.16 -10.33 -2.53
C LEU A 180 -3.25 -9.27 -2.79
N ARG A 181 -3.64 -8.53 -1.75
CA ARG A 181 -4.59 -7.41 -1.89
C ARG A 181 -4.03 -6.31 -2.77
N ASP A 182 -2.76 -5.97 -2.59
CA ASP A 182 -2.10 -4.88 -3.30
C ASP A 182 -1.81 -5.24 -4.75
N THR A 183 -1.16 -6.37 -5.00
CA THR A 183 -0.75 -6.79 -6.35
C THR A 183 -1.93 -7.17 -7.23
N TYR A 184 -2.86 -8.00 -6.69
CA TYR A 184 -3.98 -8.54 -7.49
C TYR A 184 -5.32 -7.88 -7.20
N ARG A 185 -5.36 -6.89 -6.30
CA ARG A 185 -6.62 -6.28 -5.81
C ARG A 185 -7.64 -7.32 -5.38
N MET A 186 -7.12 -8.40 -4.80
CA MET A 186 -7.89 -9.56 -4.41
C MET A 186 -8.52 -9.33 -3.03
N PRO A 187 -9.83 -9.48 -2.87
CA PRO A 187 -10.51 -9.35 -1.58
C PRO A 187 -10.28 -10.60 -0.72
N VAL A 188 -9.04 -10.76 -0.22
CA VAL A 188 -8.61 -11.94 0.52
C VAL A 188 -8.32 -11.59 1.98
N SER A 189 -8.55 -12.53 2.89
CA SER A 189 -8.19 -12.47 4.31
C SER A 189 -7.62 -13.80 4.76
N LEU A 190 -7.07 -13.84 5.98
CA LEU A 190 -6.64 -15.10 6.57
C LEU A 190 -7.84 -16.00 6.86
N GLY A 191 -7.70 -17.27 6.52
CA GLY A 191 -8.69 -18.29 6.84
C GLY A 191 -8.59 -18.76 8.30
N PRO A 192 -9.62 -19.45 8.79
CA PRO A 192 -9.62 -20.00 10.12
C PRO A 192 -8.41 -20.92 10.36
N GLY A 193 -7.71 -20.73 11.49
CA GLY A 193 -6.57 -21.54 11.88
C GLY A 193 -5.26 -21.21 11.19
N VAL A 194 -5.18 -20.16 10.37
CA VAL A 194 -3.93 -19.61 9.85
C VAL A 194 -3.46 -18.52 10.79
N PRO A 195 -2.36 -18.71 11.56
CA PRO A 195 -1.80 -17.66 12.39
C PRO A 195 -1.33 -16.47 11.54
N ALA A 196 -1.54 -15.26 12.05
CA ALA A 196 -1.15 -14.05 11.32
C ALA A 196 0.37 -13.93 11.13
N ASP A 197 1.11 -14.42 12.09
CA ASP A 197 2.58 -14.45 12.17
C ASP A 197 3.20 -15.70 11.50
N LEU A 198 2.39 -16.59 10.92
CA LEU A 198 2.90 -17.79 10.26
C LEU A 198 3.87 -17.42 9.13
N PRO A 199 5.14 -17.86 9.16
CA PRO A 199 6.08 -17.57 8.11
C PRO A 199 5.62 -18.12 6.76
N THR A 200 5.67 -17.29 5.73
CA THR A 200 5.27 -17.63 4.37
C THR A 200 6.36 -17.20 3.43
N GLU A 201 6.96 -18.15 2.70
CA GLU A 201 7.94 -17.78 1.68
C GLU A 201 7.26 -16.94 0.60
N VAL A 202 7.86 -15.82 0.28
CA VAL A 202 7.37 -14.92 -0.75
C VAL A 202 8.46 -14.79 -1.80
N ARG A 203 8.17 -15.27 -3.00
CA ARG A 203 8.86 -14.80 -4.19
C ARG A 203 8.26 -13.45 -4.55
N TRP A 204 9.08 -12.53 -5.06
CA TRP A 204 8.55 -11.29 -5.60
C TRP A 204 7.44 -11.66 -6.59
N MET A 205 6.22 -11.28 -6.27
CA MET A 205 5.05 -11.64 -7.08
C MET A 205 5.23 -11.11 -8.49
N ASN A 206 5.23 -12.01 -9.46
CA ASN A 206 5.53 -11.70 -10.87
C ASN A 206 4.33 -11.15 -11.65
N GLU A 207 3.31 -10.60 -10.96
CA GLU A 207 2.09 -10.09 -11.60
C GLU A 207 1.28 -11.15 -12.37
N ASP A 208 1.72 -12.41 -12.35
CA ASP A 208 1.06 -13.55 -12.98
C ASP A 208 0.39 -14.43 -11.94
N TRP A 209 -0.88 -14.17 -11.69
CA TRP A 209 -1.67 -14.90 -10.70
C TRP A 209 -1.67 -16.43 -10.88
N PRO A 210 -1.78 -17.02 -12.09
CA PRO A 210 -1.67 -18.46 -12.27
C PRO A 210 -0.36 -19.03 -11.70
N THR A 211 0.77 -18.41 -11.97
CA THR A 211 2.08 -18.84 -11.46
C THR A 211 2.16 -18.69 -9.95
N ASP A 212 1.75 -17.55 -9.41
CA ASP A 212 1.79 -17.30 -7.97
C ASP A 212 0.81 -18.19 -7.18
N SER A 213 -0.34 -18.54 -7.77
CA SER A 213 -1.27 -19.48 -7.17
C SER A 213 -0.71 -20.90 -7.06
N LEU A 214 0.04 -21.36 -8.07
CA LEU A 214 0.74 -22.65 -8.05
C LEU A 214 1.84 -22.66 -6.99
N TRP A 215 2.52 -21.54 -6.83
CA TRP A 215 3.54 -21.41 -5.82
C TRP A 215 2.94 -21.45 -4.40
N LEU A 216 1.86 -20.74 -4.12
CA LEU A 216 1.11 -20.86 -2.87
C LEU A 216 0.67 -22.30 -2.61
N ASP A 217 0.16 -23.00 -3.63
CA ASP A 217 -0.23 -24.41 -3.53
C ASP A 217 0.97 -25.32 -3.20
N SER A 218 2.16 -25.02 -3.73
CA SER A 218 3.39 -25.77 -3.45
C SER A 218 3.78 -25.71 -1.96
N MET A 219 3.47 -24.63 -1.27
CA MET A 219 3.65 -24.46 0.16
C MET A 219 2.50 -25.04 1.01
N GLY A 220 1.44 -25.54 0.40
CA GLY A 220 0.26 -26.05 1.12
C GLY A 220 -0.80 -24.97 1.41
N PHE A 221 -0.69 -23.78 0.80
CA PHE A 221 -1.72 -22.74 0.89
C PHE A 221 -2.64 -22.77 -0.32
N ARG A 222 -3.87 -22.31 -0.10
CA ARG A 222 -4.85 -22.13 -1.17
C ARG A 222 -5.78 -20.97 -0.86
N ILE A 223 -6.19 -20.25 -1.89
CA ILE A 223 -7.24 -19.25 -1.79
C ILE A 223 -8.57 -19.89 -2.17
N VAL A 224 -9.55 -19.76 -1.28
CA VAL A 224 -10.90 -20.33 -1.45
C VAL A 224 -11.96 -19.27 -1.17
N PRO A 225 -13.16 -19.37 -1.77
CA PRO A 225 -14.28 -18.52 -1.38
C PRO A 225 -14.60 -18.69 0.10
N ASP A 226 -14.97 -17.59 0.76
CA ASP A 226 -15.43 -17.66 2.15
C ASP A 226 -16.73 -18.48 2.25
N PRO A 227 -16.76 -19.59 3.00
CA PRO A 227 -17.93 -20.46 3.11
C PRO A 227 -19.11 -19.79 3.82
N GLN A 228 -18.87 -18.70 4.54
CA GLN A 228 -19.91 -17.90 5.18
C GLN A 228 -20.54 -16.86 4.24
N GLY A 229 -20.02 -16.74 3.00
CA GLY A 229 -20.50 -15.78 2.02
C GLY A 229 -20.29 -14.32 2.41
N ARG A 230 -19.33 -14.04 3.31
CA ARG A 230 -19.00 -12.67 3.71
C ARG A 230 -18.48 -11.88 2.51
N ARG A 231 -18.59 -10.57 2.60
CA ARG A 231 -18.10 -9.65 1.59
C ARG A 231 -17.08 -8.70 2.20
N MET A 232 -16.05 -8.43 1.44
CA MET A 232 -15.06 -7.42 1.79
C MET A 232 -15.52 -6.06 1.27
N ARG A 233 -15.45 -5.07 2.13
CA ARG A 233 -15.61 -3.66 1.77
C ARG A 233 -14.32 -3.18 1.11
N ILE A 234 -14.39 -2.69 -0.12
CA ILE A 234 -13.26 -2.10 -0.83
C ILE A 234 -13.51 -0.61 -0.93
N VAL A 235 -12.59 0.16 -0.38
CA VAL A 235 -12.62 1.63 -0.41
C VAL A 235 -11.58 2.08 -1.42
N GLU A 236 -12.01 2.61 -2.55
CA GLU A 236 -11.14 3.17 -3.57
C GLU A 236 -11.02 4.67 -3.37
N PHE A 237 -9.79 5.12 -3.15
CA PHE A 237 -9.49 6.54 -3.01
C PHE A 237 -9.17 7.18 -4.35
N ASN A 238 -9.77 8.33 -4.59
CA ASN A 238 -9.61 9.12 -5.79
C ASN A 238 -9.37 10.59 -5.41
N ARG A 239 -8.56 11.31 -6.20
CA ARG A 239 -8.39 12.75 -6.06
C ARG A 239 -9.64 13.47 -6.54
N CYS A 240 -10.06 14.52 -5.83
CA CYS A 240 -11.05 15.46 -6.33
C CYS A 240 -10.42 16.42 -7.34
N LYS A 241 -11.00 16.52 -8.53
CA LYS A 241 -10.52 17.45 -9.56
C LYS A 241 -10.65 18.89 -9.08
N GLY A 242 -9.55 19.66 -9.15
CA GLY A 242 -9.55 21.12 -9.02
C GLY A 242 -9.37 21.66 -7.60
N LYS A 243 -9.00 20.84 -6.61
CA LYS A 243 -8.81 21.31 -5.23
C LYS A 243 -7.37 21.20 -4.69
N LEU A 244 -6.42 20.65 -5.39
CA LEU A 244 -4.97 20.71 -5.12
C LEU A 244 -4.22 20.70 -6.43
#